data_84e5d07b13d14020ab20a31eeef8142f
#
_entry.id   84e5d07b13d14020ab20a31eeef8142f
#
_cell.length_a   1.000
_cell.length_b   1.000
_cell.length_c   1.000
_cell.angle_alpha   90.00
_cell.angle_beta   90.00
_cell.angle_gamma   90.00
#
_symmetry.space_group_name_H-M   'P 1'
#
loop_
_entity.id
_entity.type
_entity.pdbx_description
1 polymer ?
#
loop_
_entity_poly.entity_id
_entity_poly.type
_entity_poly.pdbx_seq_one_letter_code
_entity_poly.pdbx_strand_id
1 'polypeptide(L)'
;MNPNFFSLKVADIRPEIKGKASSVIFDLPANLTETFRWQAGQHVTLRFRLNDSEQRRSYTISNPPGAPLRITVKRVANGLVSNHIGDHLKPGDTVDVMPPFGRFSLTPDPLYRRTHYFFGAGSGITPLFAMINAVLEEETHSVAHLIYGNADGDSILFGKELDKLTADHADRFTLRHVLSAPSMWSWNSPWRKGRVDVSMIKDAISETPPVAQDVQYWVCGPGAMNADVKDALVALDVPAGRIHMESFGGVEVAASSVIGIAANAKVELDRAIHDVPVAENQTLLNAVLSAGLTPPFSCQSGVCGACKARLIKGQVHMQAGMALEDSDVARGDILSCQSVAASDELSISFDK
;
A
#
# COMPACT_ATOMS: atom_id res chain seq x y z
N MET A 1 -1.06 -15.29 -16.64
CA MET A 1 0.02 -14.45 -17.24
C MET A 1 1.11 -14.29 -16.21
N ASN A 2 2.30 -14.78 -16.53
CA ASN A 2 3.48 -14.50 -15.70
C ASN A 2 3.54 -12.97 -15.46
N PRO A 3 3.73 -12.48 -14.25
CA PRO A 3 3.86 -11.06 -14.02
C PRO A 3 5.09 -10.57 -14.78
N ASN A 4 4.87 -9.87 -15.89
CA ASN A 4 5.95 -9.36 -16.69
C ASN A 4 6.64 -8.24 -15.92
N PHE A 5 7.90 -8.42 -15.60
CA PHE A 5 8.76 -7.35 -15.13
C PHE A 5 9.37 -6.63 -16.33
N PHE A 6 9.40 -5.33 -16.25
CA PHE A 6 10.01 -4.45 -17.24
C PHE A 6 11.21 -3.77 -16.61
N SER A 7 12.33 -3.78 -17.33
CA SER A 7 13.53 -3.11 -16.86
C SER A 7 13.41 -1.60 -17.09
N LEU A 8 13.23 -0.83 -16.01
CA LEU A 8 13.15 0.63 -16.05
C LEU A 8 14.45 1.25 -15.55
N LYS A 9 14.88 2.32 -16.21
CA LYS A 9 16.04 3.09 -15.81
C LYS A 9 15.66 4.06 -14.68
N VAL A 10 16.51 4.18 -13.67
CA VAL A 10 16.41 5.20 -12.63
C VAL A 10 16.83 6.53 -13.24
N ALA A 11 15.90 7.47 -13.32
CA ALA A 11 16.15 8.81 -13.82
C ALA A 11 16.78 9.71 -12.77
N ASP A 12 16.28 9.64 -11.52
CA ASP A 12 16.73 10.50 -10.43
C ASP A 12 16.47 9.83 -9.07
N ILE A 13 17.25 10.21 -8.06
CA ILE A 13 17.05 9.82 -6.66
C ILE A 13 17.15 11.06 -5.78
N ARG A 14 16.08 11.37 -5.04
CA ARG A 14 15.99 12.53 -4.17
C ARG A 14 15.90 12.13 -2.72
N PRO A 15 16.74 12.67 -1.83
CA PRO A 15 16.59 12.45 -0.40
C PRO A 15 15.33 13.18 0.11
N GLU A 16 14.40 12.45 0.69
CA GLU A 16 13.23 12.99 1.40
C GLU A 16 13.59 13.28 2.87
N ILE A 17 14.20 12.30 3.51
CA ILE A 17 14.74 12.42 4.86
C ILE A 17 16.17 11.90 4.81
N LYS A 18 17.13 12.78 5.12
CA LYS A 18 18.56 12.44 5.02
C LYS A 18 18.90 11.12 5.72
N GLY A 19 19.42 10.17 4.94
CA GLY A 19 19.82 8.85 5.41
C GLY A 19 18.67 7.91 5.82
N LYS A 20 17.40 8.36 5.77
CA LYS A 20 16.24 7.57 6.23
C LYS A 20 15.21 7.28 5.15
N ALA A 21 15.06 8.16 4.16
CA ALA A 21 14.09 7.95 3.08
C ALA A 21 14.52 8.66 1.80
N SER A 22 14.21 8.06 0.66
CA SER A 22 14.51 8.59 -0.67
C SER A 22 13.37 8.35 -1.64
N SER A 23 13.12 9.30 -2.52
CA SER A 23 12.27 9.14 -3.70
C SER A 23 13.12 8.66 -4.86
N VAL A 24 12.65 7.62 -5.55
CA VAL A 24 13.23 7.08 -6.77
C VAL A 24 12.30 7.40 -7.92
N ILE A 25 12.80 8.08 -8.94
CA ILE A 25 12.07 8.46 -10.14
C ILE A 25 12.57 7.59 -11.29
N PHE A 26 11.64 6.97 -12.01
CA PHE A 26 11.95 6.11 -13.15
C PHE A 26 11.74 6.85 -14.46
N ASP A 27 12.63 6.57 -15.42
CA ASP A 27 12.45 6.93 -16.81
C ASP A 27 11.52 5.90 -17.46
N LEU A 28 10.33 6.37 -17.85
CA LEU A 28 9.32 5.51 -18.45
C LEU A 28 9.36 5.64 -19.98
N PRO A 29 9.81 4.60 -20.71
CA PRO A 29 9.82 4.61 -22.16
C PRO A 29 8.42 4.81 -22.76
N ALA A 30 8.33 5.54 -23.87
CA ALA A 30 7.05 5.86 -24.51
C ALA A 30 6.19 4.64 -24.87
N ASN A 31 6.82 3.53 -25.25
CA ASN A 31 6.14 2.25 -25.55
C ASN A 31 5.59 1.53 -24.32
N LEU A 32 5.94 1.97 -23.11
CA LEU A 32 5.45 1.41 -21.84
C LEU A 32 4.43 2.30 -21.13
N THR A 33 4.13 3.49 -21.65
CA THR A 33 3.21 4.45 -21.01
C THR A 33 1.85 3.85 -20.71
N GLU A 34 1.24 3.11 -21.62
CA GLU A 34 -0.05 2.46 -21.40
C GLU A 34 0.06 1.30 -20.38
N THR A 35 1.14 0.52 -20.44
CA THR A 35 1.39 -0.59 -19.49
C THR A 35 1.59 -0.09 -18.06
N PHE A 36 2.17 1.10 -17.92
CA PHE A 36 2.45 1.74 -16.63
C PHE A 36 1.47 2.87 -16.29
N ARG A 37 0.28 2.90 -16.91
CA ARG A 37 -0.78 3.80 -16.46
C ARG A 37 -1.25 3.40 -15.07
N TRP A 38 -1.37 4.37 -14.16
CA TRP A 38 -1.80 4.09 -12.79
C TRP A 38 -2.94 5.01 -12.33
N GLN A 39 -3.58 4.62 -11.25
CA GLN A 39 -4.47 5.45 -10.45
C GLN A 39 -3.75 5.91 -9.18
N ALA A 40 -4.09 7.09 -8.65
CA ALA A 40 -3.48 7.60 -7.42
C ALA A 40 -3.71 6.60 -6.26
N GLY A 41 -2.63 6.21 -5.57
CA GLY A 41 -2.64 5.21 -4.51
C GLY A 41 -2.14 3.83 -4.93
N GLN A 42 -2.11 3.50 -6.21
CA GLN A 42 -1.57 2.22 -6.67
C GLN A 42 -0.05 2.11 -6.44
N HIS A 43 0.46 0.90 -6.46
CA HIS A 43 1.85 0.58 -6.22
C HIS A 43 2.47 -0.23 -7.35
N VAL A 44 3.79 -0.19 -7.44
CA VAL A 44 4.61 -1.08 -8.29
C VAL A 44 5.37 -2.07 -7.42
N THR A 45 5.73 -3.22 -7.99
CA THR A 45 6.64 -4.15 -7.34
C THR A 45 8.00 -4.08 -7.99
N LEU A 46 9.03 -3.86 -7.18
CA LEU A 46 10.43 -3.94 -7.59
C LEU A 46 10.97 -5.33 -7.34
N ARG A 47 11.81 -5.80 -8.23
CA ARG A 47 12.53 -7.07 -8.13
C ARG A 47 14.04 -6.82 -8.15
N PHE A 48 14.71 -7.37 -7.16
CA PHE A 48 16.17 -7.36 -7.03
C PHE A 48 16.70 -8.77 -6.84
N ARG A 49 17.93 -9.01 -7.24
CA ARG A 49 18.66 -10.21 -6.86
C ARG A 49 19.71 -9.85 -5.83
N LEU A 50 19.46 -10.20 -4.57
CA LEU A 50 20.31 -9.87 -3.43
C LEU A 50 20.64 -11.15 -2.66
N ASN A 51 21.92 -11.33 -2.31
CA ASN A 51 22.40 -12.53 -1.60
C ASN A 51 21.96 -13.84 -2.29
N ASP A 52 22.15 -13.90 -3.62
CA ASP A 52 21.78 -15.02 -4.49
C ASP A 52 20.29 -15.40 -4.48
N SER A 53 19.45 -14.57 -3.90
CA SER A 53 18.00 -14.78 -3.87
C SER A 53 17.23 -13.63 -4.52
N GLU A 54 16.10 -13.96 -5.14
CA GLU A 54 15.17 -12.97 -5.67
C GLU A 54 14.40 -12.31 -4.52
N GLN A 55 14.40 -10.99 -4.51
CA GLN A 55 13.68 -10.17 -3.54
C GLN A 55 12.67 -9.29 -4.27
N ARG A 56 11.40 -9.38 -3.88
CA ARG A 56 10.34 -8.50 -4.39
C ARG A 56 9.78 -7.63 -3.28
N ARG A 57 9.59 -6.34 -3.57
CA ARG A 57 8.92 -5.41 -2.62
C ARG A 57 8.04 -4.46 -3.38
N SER A 58 6.84 -4.26 -2.83
CA SER A 58 5.88 -3.27 -3.35
C SER A 58 6.14 -1.90 -2.72
N TYR A 59 6.07 -0.87 -3.57
CA TYR A 59 6.16 0.53 -3.16
C TYR A 59 5.09 1.33 -3.87
N THR A 60 4.37 2.15 -3.10
CA THR A 60 3.33 3.00 -3.66
C THR A 60 3.91 4.07 -4.57
N ILE A 61 3.23 4.32 -5.67
CA ILE A 61 3.53 5.44 -6.55
C ILE A 61 3.10 6.72 -5.83
N SER A 62 4.06 7.57 -5.49
CA SER A 62 3.83 8.77 -4.67
C SER A 62 3.53 10.04 -5.47
N ASN A 63 3.45 9.96 -6.79
CA ASN A 63 2.97 11.03 -7.66
C ASN A 63 1.56 10.73 -8.18
N PRO A 64 0.76 11.76 -8.52
CA PRO A 64 -0.51 11.57 -9.21
C PRO A 64 -0.30 11.01 -10.63
N PRO A 65 -1.35 10.44 -11.27
CA PRO A 65 -1.30 10.06 -12.68
C PRO A 65 -0.88 11.23 -13.57
N GLY A 66 -0.15 10.94 -14.64
CA GLY A 66 0.36 11.97 -15.55
C GLY A 66 1.69 12.61 -15.15
N ALA A 67 2.08 12.53 -13.89
CA ALA A 67 3.40 12.94 -13.41
C ALA A 67 4.45 11.82 -13.61
N PRO A 68 5.76 12.06 -13.41
CA PRO A 68 6.78 11.02 -13.47
C PRO A 68 6.52 9.85 -12.51
N LEU A 69 6.82 8.63 -12.92
CA LEU A 69 6.70 7.44 -12.06
C LEU A 69 7.69 7.56 -10.89
N ARG A 70 7.20 7.91 -9.71
CA ARG A 70 7.97 8.09 -8.47
C ARG A 70 7.48 7.15 -7.39
N ILE A 71 8.39 6.45 -6.76
CA ILE A 71 8.16 5.76 -5.50
C ILE A 71 8.97 6.43 -4.40
N THR A 72 8.50 6.33 -3.15
CA THR A 72 9.24 6.85 -2.00
C THR A 72 9.47 5.74 -0.99
N VAL A 73 10.74 5.48 -0.72
CA VAL A 73 11.21 4.35 0.07
C VAL A 73 11.78 4.85 1.38
N LYS A 74 11.14 4.47 2.48
CA LYS A 74 11.68 4.66 3.84
C LYS A 74 12.49 3.44 4.24
N ARG A 75 13.69 3.65 4.76
CA ARG A 75 14.54 2.57 5.27
C ARG A 75 13.88 1.90 6.47
N VAL A 76 13.92 0.60 6.50
CA VAL A 76 13.48 -0.23 7.63
C VAL A 76 14.72 -0.82 8.29
N ALA A 77 14.76 -0.86 9.60
CA ALA A 77 15.84 -1.51 10.34
C ALA A 77 15.99 -2.96 9.85
N ASN A 78 17.20 -3.33 9.44
CA ASN A 78 17.54 -4.64 8.86
C ASN A 78 16.76 -4.98 7.56
N GLY A 79 16.10 -4.01 6.92
CA GLY A 79 15.37 -4.22 5.67
C GLY A 79 16.31 -4.37 4.48
N LEU A 80 16.39 -5.58 3.91
CA LEU A 80 17.33 -5.91 2.83
C LEU A 80 17.16 -5.00 1.61
N VAL A 81 15.94 -4.87 1.07
CA VAL A 81 15.66 -4.10 -0.16
C VAL A 81 15.68 -2.60 0.11
N SER A 82 15.04 -2.12 1.19
CA SER A 82 14.97 -0.69 1.48
C SER A 82 16.34 -0.07 1.76
N ASN A 83 17.24 -0.83 2.40
CA ASN A 83 18.63 -0.39 2.63
C ASN A 83 19.46 -0.48 1.34
N HIS A 84 19.27 -1.54 0.54
CA HIS A 84 19.92 -1.63 -0.78
C HIS A 84 19.58 -0.43 -1.68
N ILE A 85 18.31 -0.05 -1.74
CA ILE A 85 17.87 1.15 -2.50
C ILE A 85 18.56 2.41 -1.96
N GLY A 86 18.63 2.58 -0.64
CA GLY A 86 19.22 3.77 -0.04
C GLY A 86 20.76 3.83 -0.07
N ASP A 87 21.46 2.69 -0.18
CA ASP A 87 22.92 2.63 -0.14
C ASP A 87 23.57 2.46 -1.51
N HIS A 88 22.89 1.78 -2.44
CA HIS A 88 23.52 1.31 -3.67
C HIS A 88 22.88 1.82 -4.94
N LEU A 89 21.56 2.07 -4.94
CA LEU A 89 20.85 2.49 -6.16
C LEU A 89 21.26 3.91 -6.56
N LYS A 90 21.50 4.12 -7.87
CA LYS A 90 21.97 5.39 -8.44
C LYS A 90 21.19 5.76 -9.69
N PRO A 91 21.12 7.05 -10.05
CA PRO A 91 20.65 7.47 -11.37
C PRO A 91 21.45 6.76 -12.48
N GLY A 92 20.74 6.21 -13.45
CA GLY A 92 21.31 5.41 -14.55
C GLY A 92 21.23 3.90 -14.34
N ASP A 93 21.05 3.41 -13.11
CA ASP A 93 20.84 1.99 -12.84
C ASP A 93 19.50 1.51 -13.43
N THR A 94 19.40 0.21 -13.64
CA THR A 94 18.19 -0.43 -14.14
C THR A 94 17.58 -1.32 -13.07
N VAL A 95 16.28 -1.21 -12.89
CA VAL A 95 15.50 -2.01 -11.93
C VAL A 95 14.37 -2.71 -12.65
N ASP A 96 14.12 -3.96 -12.32
CA ASP A 96 12.97 -4.71 -12.79
C ASP A 96 11.72 -4.28 -12.01
N VAL A 97 10.74 -3.75 -12.73
CA VAL A 97 9.50 -3.17 -12.19
C VAL A 97 8.30 -3.87 -12.79
N MET A 98 7.39 -4.34 -11.95
CA MET A 98 6.08 -4.84 -12.39
C MET A 98 5.12 -3.67 -12.58
N PRO A 99 4.22 -3.70 -13.60
CA PRO A 99 3.24 -2.66 -13.82
C PRO A 99 2.42 -2.32 -12.58
N PRO A 100 1.86 -1.10 -12.52
CA PRO A 100 1.05 -0.65 -11.39
C PRO A 100 -0.16 -1.54 -11.13
N PHE A 101 -0.44 -1.79 -9.87
CA PHE A 101 -1.64 -2.49 -9.42
C PHE A 101 -1.98 -2.07 -7.98
N GLY A 102 -3.13 -2.52 -7.47
CA GLY A 102 -3.62 -2.22 -6.14
C GLY A 102 -5.05 -1.68 -6.18
N ARG A 103 -5.82 -1.96 -5.13
CA ARG A 103 -7.23 -1.55 -5.00
C ARG A 103 -7.40 -0.26 -4.20
N PHE A 104 -6.43 0.06 -3.35
CA PHE A 104 -6.42 1.32 -2.62
C PHE A 104 -6.06 2.44 -3.59
N SER A 105 -7.07 2.86 -4.35
CA SER A 105 -6.88 3.85 -5.41
C SER A 105 -8.03 4.83 -5.47
N LEU A 106 -7.71 6.06 -5.88
CA LEU A 106 -8.64 7.14 -6.10
C LEU A 106 -8.57 7.55 -7.57
N THR A 107 -9.75 7.61 -8.21
CA THR A 107 -9.93 8.20 -9.52
C THR A 107 -10.71 9.49 -9.33
N PRO A 108 -10.08 10.65 -9.52
CA PRO A 108 -10.76 11.93 -9.41
C PRO A 108 -11.71 12.16 -10.61
N ASP A 109 -12.73 12.98 -10.41
CA ASP A 109 -13.63 13.42 -11.48
C ASP A 109 -13.91 14.92 -11.30
N PRO A 110 -13.74 15.76 -12.33
CA PRO A 110 -14.00 17.19 -12.27
C PRO A 110 -15.42 17.58 -11.85
N LEU A 111 -16.37 16.66 -11.99
CA LEU A 111 -17.77 16.88 -11.61
C LEU A 111 -18.03 16.60 -10.12
N TYR A 112 -17.11 15.96 -9.43
CA TYR A 112 -17.29 15.63 -8.02
C TYR A 112 -17.21 16.87 -7.12
N ARG A 113 -18.07 16.83 -6.10
CA ARG A 113 -18.10 17.79 -4.99
C ARG A 113 -18.04 16.99 -3.71
N ARG A 114 -16.84 16.78 -3.19
CA ARG A 114 -16.56 15.86 -2.08
C ARG A 114 -15.82 16.56 -0.94
N THR A 115 -15.98 15.98 0.25
CA THR A 115 -15.03 16.22 1.32
C THR A 115 -14.21 14.95 1.52
N HIS A 116 -12.90 15.06 1.33
CA HIS A 116 -11.97 13.96 1.56
C HIS A 116 -11.24 14.14 2.87
N TYR A 117 -11.32 13.15 3.76
CA TYR A 117 -10.45 13.08 4.93
C TYR A 117 -9.39 12.04 4.72
N PHE A 118 -8.14 12.42 4.91
CA PHE A 118 -6.98 11.57 4.80
C PHE A 118 -6.32 11.41 6.16
N PHE A 119 -6.21 10.18 6.65
CA PHE A 119 -5.55 9.84 7.90
C PHE A 119 -4.32 9.02 7.60
N GLY A 120 -3.13 9.59 7.80
CA GLY A 120 -1.86 8.97 7.48
C GLY A 120 -0.87 8.97 8.62
N ALA A 121 0.03 7.98 8.66
CA ALA A 121 1.19 8.04 9.54
C ALA A 121 2.45 7.46 8.87
N GLY A 122 3.57 8.15 9.07
CA GLY A 122 4.88 7.76 8.53
C GLY A 122 4.85 7.57 7.01
N SER A 123 5.26 6.38 6.53
CA SER A 123 5.25 6.05 5.09
C SER A 123 3.85 5.86 4.50
N GLY A 124 2.80 5.73 5.32
CA GLY A 124 1.41 5.69 4.85
C GLY A 124 0.97 6.97 4.14
N ILE A 125 1.76 8.03 4.22
CA ILE A 125 1.54 9.25 3.43
C ILE A 125 1.70 9.02 1.92
N THR A 126 2.45 8.01 1.46
CA THR A 126 2.79 7.87 0.04
C THR A 126 1.58 7.72 -0.88
N PRO A 127 0.58 6.83 -0.62
CA PRO A 127 -0.65 6.81 -1.40
C PRO A 127 -1.50 8.06 -1.20
N LEU A 128 -1.60 8.53 0.04
CA LEU A 128 -2.43 9.69 0.37
C LEU A 128 -1.92 10.96 -0.32
N PHE A 129 -0.61 11.15 -0.40
CA PHE A 129 0.00 12.27 -1.09
C PHE A 129 -0.33 12.27 -2.59
N ALA A 130 -0.25 11.12 -3.26
CA ALA A 130 -0.65 10.96 -4.64
C ALA A 130 -2.16 11.27 -4.85
N MET A 131 -3.02 10.76 -3.94
CA MET A 131 -4.46 11.00 -3.98
C MET A 131 -4.81 12.48 -3.74
N ILE A 132 -4.19 13.13 -2.75
CA ILE A 132 -4.40 14.55 -2.45
C ILE A 132 -4.04 15.42 -3.65
N ASN A 133 -2.89 15.18 -4.28
CA ASN A 133 -2.50 15.91 -5.49
C ASN A 133 -3.54 15.70 -6.60
N ALA A 134 -3.96 14.47 -6.87
CA ALA A 134 -4.97 14.17 -7.89
C ALA A 134 -6.32 14.87 -7.61
N VAL A 135 -6.79 14.87 -6.36
CA VAL A 135 -8.00 15.60 -5.95
C VAL A 135 -7.84 17.11 -6.16
N LEU A 136 -6.75 17.69 -5.68
CA LEU A 136 -6.54 19.14 -5.77
C LEU A 136 -6.34 19.63 -7.21
N GLU A 137 -5.77 18.81 -8.09
CA GLU A 137 -5.59 19.11 -9.51
C GLU A 137 -6.88 18.96 -10.32
N GLU A 138 -7.67 17.90 -10.08
CA GLU A 138 -8.79 17.55 -10.96
C GLU A 138 -10.17 17.88 -10.36
N GLU A 139 -10.39 17.66 -9.04
CA GLU A 139 -11.67 17.93 -8.39
C GLU A 139 -11.75 19.37 -7.86
N THR A 140 -11.96 20.35 -8.73
CA THR A 140 -11.91 21.78 -8.40
C THR A 140 -12.93 22.23 -7.35
N HIS A 141 -13.97 21.44 -7.10
CA HIS A 141 -15.04 21.72 -6.14
C HIS A 141 -14.98 20.88 -4.86
N SER A 142 -13.97 20.00 -4.74
CA SER A 142 -13.77 19.15 -3.57
C SER A 142 -12.78 19.79 -2.60
N VAL A 143 -12.88 19.43 -1.33
CA VAL A 143 -11.94 19.82 -0.28
C VAL A 143 -11.24 18.58 0.29
N ALA A 144 -10.01 18.75 0.75
CA ALA A 144 -9.18 17.71 1.31
C ALA A 144 -8.63 18.12 2.69
N HIS A 145 -8.73 17.22 3.67
CA HIS A 145 -8.19 17.41 5.00
C HIS A 145 -7.21 16.28 5.30
N LEU A 146 -5.95 16.60 5.59
CA LEU A 146 -4.92 15.63 5.94
C LEU A 146 -4.56 15.73 7.41
N ILE A 147 -4.74 14.64 8.14
CA ILE A 147 -4.24 14.42 9.49
C ILE A 147 -3.04 13.48 9.39
N TYR A 148 -1.83 14.00 9.66
CA TYR A 148 -0.59 13.28 9.39
C TYR A 148 0.24 13.07 10.65
N GLY A 149 0.30 11.80 11.10
CA GLY A 149 1.03 11.36 12.28
C GLY A 149 2.49 11.02 11.98
N ASN A 150 3.41 11.53 12.79
CA ASN A 150 4.84 11.21 12.75
C ASN A 150 5.44 11.19 14.16
N ALA A 151 6.69 10.71 14.31
CA ALA A 151 7.39 10.79 15.57
C ALA A 151 7.74 12.25 15.90
N ASP A 152 8.39 12.93 14.99
CA ASP A 152 8.90 14.29 15.09
C ASP A 152 8.84 15.01 13.73
N GLY A 153 9.23 16.28 13.69
CA GLY A 153 9.26 17.07 12.46
C GLY A 153 10.25 16.54 11.42
N ASP A 154 11.38 15.96 11.86
CA ASP A 154 12.44 15.43 10.99
C ASP A 154 12.05 14.09 10.33
N SER A 155 10.95 13.49 10.78
CA SER A 155 10.43 12.25 10.23
C SER A 155 9.28 12.45 9.22
N ILE A 156 8.90 13.70 8.94
CA ILE A 156 7.85 14.05 7.99
C ILE A 156 8.35 13.85 6.55
N LEU A 157 7.72 12.93 5.82
CA LEU A 157 7.91 12.79 4.37
C LEU A 157 7.14 13.89 3.63
N PHE A 158 7.70 14.36 2.51
CA PHE A 158 7.10 15.40 1.65
C PHE A 158 6.80 16.72 2.34
N GLY A 159 7.51 17.07 3.45
CA GLY A 159 7.19 18.24 4.24
C GLY A 159 7.11 19.52 3.40
N LYS A 160 8.14 19.81 2.58
CA LYS A 160 8.16 20.99 1.70
C LYS A 160 7.07 20.97 0.64
N GLU A 161 6.76 19.80 0.08
CA GLU A 161 5.71 19.65 -0.93
C GLU A 161 4.32 19.83 -0.31
N LEU A 162 4.12 19.33 0.91
CA LEU A 162 2.88 19.52 1.69
C LEU A 162 2.69 20.99 2.10
N ASP A 163 3.74 21.66 2.53
CA ASP A 163 3.70 23.11 2.84
C ASP A 163 3.31 23.92 1.59
N LYS A 164 3.88 23.56 0.43
CA LYS A 164 3.54 24.19 -0.84
C LYS A 164 2.08 23.94 -1.21
N LEU A 165 1.59 22.70 -1.12
CA LEU A 165 0.18 22.37 -1.39
C LEU A 165 -0.76 23.16 -0.47
N THR A 166 -0.41 23.31 0.82
CA THR A 166 -1.19 24.11 1.77
C THR A 166 -1.24 25.59 1.37
N ALA A 167 -0.13 26.14 0.87
CA ALA A 167 -0.09 27.53 0.42
C ALA A 167 -0.86 27.73 -0.90
N ASP A 168 -0.70 26.82 -1.85
CA ASP A 168 -1.32 26.90 -3.17
C ASP A 168 -2.84 26.67 -3.16
N HIS A 169 -3.33 25.88 -2.17
CA HIS A 169 -4.73 25.47 -2.05
C HIS A 169 -5.31 25.77 -0.66
N ALA A 170 -4.99 26.93 -0.07
CA ALA A 170 -5.38 27.30 1.29
C ALA A 170 -6.91 27.35 1.50
N ASP A 171 -7.69 27.49 0.44
CA ASP A 171 -9.15 27.47 0.42
C ASP A 171 -9.76 26.06 0.43
N ARG A 172 -8.99 25.03 0.00
CA ARG A 172 -9.49 23.67 -0.21
C ARG A 172 -8.65 22.58 0.44
N PHE A 173 -7.47 22.89 0.97
CA PHE A 173 -6.59 21.92 1.59
C PHE A 173 -6.19 22.31 3.01
N THR A 174 -6.40 21.41 3.97
CA THR A 174 -5.99 21.60 5.36
C THR A 174 -5.02 20.47 5.77
N LEU A 175 -3.88 20.87 6.31
CA LEU A 175 -2.85 19.95 6.83
C LEU A 175 -2.75 20.09 8.35
N ARG A 176 -2.81 18.97 9.08
CA ARG A 176 -2.64 18.88 10.51
C ARG A 176 -1.60 17.84 10.89
N HIS A 177 -0.48 18.29 11.43
CA HIS A 177 0.54 17.40 11.95
C HIS A 177 0.25 16.95 13.37
N VAL A 178 0.32 15.62 13.61
CA VAL A 178 0.27 14.99 14.92
C VAL A 178 1.64 14.38 15.20
N LEU A 179 2.33 14.84 16.26
CA LEU A 179 3.68 14.40 16.58
C LEU A 179 3.72 13.68 17.93
N SER A 180 4.20 12.42 17.93
CA SER A 180 4.24 11.61 19.17
C SER A 180 5.43 11.92 20.09
N ALA A 181 6.53 12.43 19.52
CA ALA A 181 7.75 12.82 20.26
C ALA A 181 8.34 14.10 19.64
N PRO A 182 7.62 15.25 19.67
CA PRO A 182 8.09 16.49 19.07
C PRO A 182 9.36 16.97 19.79
N SER A 183 10.40 17.29 19.00
CA SER A 183 11.60 17.93 19.52
C SER A 183 11.28 19.33 20.02
N MET A 184 11.88 19.76 21.15
CA MET A 184 11.73 21.14 21.66
C MET A 184 12.30 22.19 20.69
N TRP A 185 13.09 21.79 19.71
CA TRP A 185 13.75 22.64 18.71
C TRP A 185 13.13 22.51 17.31
N SER A 186 12.03 21.74 17.15
CA SER A 186 11.38 21.64 15.84
C SER A 186 10.60 22.92 15.53
N TRP A 187 10.88 23.50 14.36
CA TRP A 187 10.19 24.69 13.85
C TRP A 187 8.70 24.47 13.55
N ASN A 188 8.26 23.21 13.50
CA ASN A 188 6.87 22.84 13.25
C ASN A 188 6.13 22.62 14.58
N SER A 189 5.30 23.56 14.98
CA SER A 189 4.32 23.35 16.03
C SER A 189 3.29 22.33 15.52
N PRO A 190 3.16 21.14 16.14
CA PRO A 190 2.13 20.19 15.76
C PRO A 190 0.74 20.77 16.13
N TRP A 191 -0.29 20.40 15.36
CA TRP A 191 -1.68 20.64 15.74
C TRP A 191 -2.00 19.96 17.09
N ARG A 192 -1.53 18.70 17.24
CA ARG A 192 -1.64 17.92 18.49
C ARG A 192 -0.36 17.14 18.78
N LYS A 193 -0.08 16.93 20.06
CA LYS A 193 0.96 16.01 20.53
C LYS A 193 0.33 14.66 20.84
N GLY A 194 1.01 13.57 20.45
CA GLY A 194 0.57 12.19 20.66
C GLY A 194 0.50 11.40 19.36
N ARG A 195 -0.34 10.40 19.32
CA ARG A 195 -0.61 9.58 18.14
C ARG A 195 -1.99 9.92 17.60
N VAL A 196 -2.21 9.66 16.32
CA VAL A 196 -3.54 9.74 15.73
C VAL A 196 -4.39 8.66 16.39
N ASP A 197 -5.33 9.07 17.22
CA ASP A 197 -6.23 8.24 17.99
C ASP A 197 -7.70 8.66 17.80
N VAL A 198 -8.63 7.92 18.39
CA VAL A 198 -10.08 8.16 18.28
C VAL A 198 -10.47 9.58 18.66
N SER A 199 -9.84 10.16 19.69
CA SER A 199 -10.14 11.53 20.13
C SER A 199 -9.72 12.55 19.08
N MET A 200 -8.50 12.43 18.56
CA MET A 200 -7.96 13.34 17.54
C MET A 200 -8.74 13.26 16.22
N ILE A 201 -9.25 12.09 15.86
CA ILE A 201 -10.08 11.91 14.66
C ILE A 201 -11.40 12.67 14.81
N LYS A 202 -12.05 12.53 15.95
CA LYS A 202 -13.30 13.28 16.26
C LYS A 202 -13.07 14.79 16.29
N ASP A 203 -11.98 15.23 16.92
CA ASP A 203 -11.61 16.65 16.95
C ASP A 203 -11.35 17.17 15.53
N ALA A 204 -10.61 16.43 14.70
CA ALA A 204 -10.30 16.82 13.34
C ALA A 204 -11.56 17.01 12.49
N ILE A 205 -12.51 16.06 12.56
CA ILE A 205 -13.78 16.15 11.82
C ILE A 205 -14.66 17.30 12.37
N SER A 206 -14.68 17.49 13.70
CA SER A 206 -15.44 18.57 14.32
C SER A 206 -14.91 19.97 13.98
N GLU A 207 -13.58 20.13 13.93
CA GLU A 207 -12.94 21.41 13.62
C GLU A 207 -12.95 21.74 12.11
N THR A 208 -13.05 20.72 11.25
CA THR A 208 -13.19 20.87 9.80
C THR A 208 -14.36 20.02 9.32
N PRO A 209 -15.61 20.43 9.60
CA PRO A 209 -16.79 19.66 9.23
C PRO A 209 -16.92 19.52 7.71
N PRO A 210 -17.56 18.43 7.24
CA PRO A 210 -17.75 18.22 5.81
C PRO A 210 -18.52 19.37 5.16
N VAL A 211 -18.04 19.83 4.01
CA VAL A 211 -18.70 20.87 3.20
C VAL A 211 -19.57 20.29 2.09
N ALA A 212 -19.52 18.99 1.88
CA ALA A 212 -20.31 18.26 0.89
C ALA A 212 -20.98 17.03 1.52
N GLN A 213 -22.06 16.54 0.91
CA GLN A 213 -22.74 15.33 1.37
C GLN A 213 -21.97 14.04 1.02
N ASP A 214 -21.22 14.07 -0.07
CA ASP A 214 -20.31 12.97 -0.45
C ASP A 214 -18.98 13.13 0.29
N VAL A 215 -18.84 12.36 1.38
CA VAL A 215 -17.65 12.37 2.24
C VAL A 215 -16.91 11.05 2.07
N GLN A 216 -15.60 11.11 1.82
CA GLN A 216 -14.73 9.94 1.63
C GLN A 216 -13.59 9.96 2.65
N TYR A 217 -13.27 8.80 3.21
CA TYR A 217 -12.25 8.65 4.24
C TYR A 217 -11.16 7.69 3.75
N TRP A 218 -9.91 8.17 3.74
CA TRP A 218 -8.75 7.45 3.22
C TRP A 218 -7.73 7.25 4.34
N VAL A 219 -7.39 6.00 4.62
CA VAL A 219 -6.60 5.66 5.80
C VAL A 219 -5.40 4.80 5.39
N CYS A 220 -4.19 5.28 5.71
CA CYS A 220 -2.98 4.49 5.49
C CYS A 220 -1.93 4.76 6.56
N GLY A 221 -1.59 3.73 7.34
CA GLY A 221 -0.62 3.83 8.43
C GLY A 221 -0.42 2.51 9.16
N PRO A 222 0.18 2.55 10.36
CA PRO A 222 0.32 1.37 11.22
C PRO A 222 -1.03 0.76 11.57
N GLY A 223 -1.07 -0.58 11.71
CA GLY A 223 -2.31 -1.30 11.96
C GLY A 223 -3.13 -0.81 13.16
N ALA A 224 -2.46 -0.41 14.26
CA ALA A 224 -3.15 0.16 15.42
C ALA A 224 -3.85 1.49 15.09
N MET A 225 -3.18 2.40 14.34
CA MET A 225 -3.82 3.64 13.88
C MET A 225 -5.01 3.35 12.95
N ASN A 226 -4.84 2.42 12.03
CA ASN A 226 -5.91 2.03 11.11
C ASN A 226 -7.13 1.51 11.87
N ALA A 227 -6.94 0.71 12.93
CA ALA A 227 -8.02 0.25 13.79
C ALA A 227 -8.71 1.42 14.51
N ASP A 228 -7.95 2.30 15.14
CA ASP A 228 -8.48 3.47 15.85
C ASP A 228 -9.31 4.39 14.92
N VAL A 229 -8.83 4.61 13.68
CA VAL A 229 -9.56 5.40 12.66
C VAL A 229 -10.86 4.69 12.28
N LYS A 230 -10.82 3.39 12.01
CA LYS A 230 -12.01 2.61 11.67
C LYS A 230 -13.05 2.68 12.79
N ASP A 231 -12.63 2.43 14.03
CA ASP A 231 -13.53 2.44 15.20
C ASP A 231 -14.14 3.83 15.42
N ALA A 232 -13.35 4.89 15.25
CA ALA A 232 -13.86 6.26 15.35
C ALA A 232 -14.90 6.57 14.27
N LEU A 233 -14.67 6.18 13.02
CA LEU A 233 -15.59 6.42 11.90
C LEU A 233 -16.87 5.58 12.03
N VAL A 234 -16.75 4.34 12.46
CA VAL A 234 -17.92 3.48 12.77
C VAL A 234 -18.76 4.09 13.90
N ALA A 235 -18.11 4.60 14.95
CA ALA A 235 -18.82 5.29 16.05
C ALA A 235 -19.47 6.62 15.65
N LEU A 236 -19.13 7.16 14.48
CA LEU A 236 -19.74 8.33 13.85
C LEU A 236 -20.78 7.94 12.77
N ASP A 237 -21.20 6.68 12.73
CA ASP A 237 -22.15 6.13 11.76
C ASP A 237 -21.73 6.31 10.29
N VAL A 238 -20.42 6.34 10.02
CA VAL A 238 -19.90 6.43 8.64
C VAL A 238 -20.14 5.11 7.89
N PRO A 239 -20.82 5.14 6.74
CA PRO A 239 -21.03 3.94 5.94
C PRO A 239 -19.69 3.27 5.51
N ALA A 240 -19.60 1.96 5.63
CA ALA A 240 -18.37 1.20 5.32
C ALA A 240 -17.84 1.47 3.91
N GLY A 241 -18.71 1.65 2.91
CA GLY A 241 -18.32 1.94 1.52
C GLY A 241 -17.67 3.32 1.32
N ARG A 242 -17.61 4.17 2.36
CA ARG A 242 -16.92 5.47 2.34
C ARG A 242 -15.57 5.43 3.05
N ILE A 243 -15.20 4.29 3.64
CA ILE A 243 -13.96 4.10 4.40
C ILE A 243 -13.03 3.23 3.57
N HIS A 244 -11.96 3.82 3.07
CA HIS A 244 -10.95 3.15 2.25
C HIS A 244 -9.67 3.02 3.07
N MET A 245 -9.11 1.80 3.15
CA MET A 245 -7.99 1.53 4.05
C MET A 245 -6.89 0.70 3.38
N GLU A 246 -5.63 1.07 3.63
CA GLU A 246 -4.46 0.26 3.28
C GLU A 246 -3.50 0.18 4.47
N SER A 247 -2.77 -0.93 4.59
CA SER A 247 -1.74 -1.12 5.61
C SER A 247 -0.45 -1.62 4.96
N PHE A 248 0.69 -1.03 5.32
CA PHE A 248 2.00 -1.45 4.80
C PHE A 248 2.73 -2.46 5.68
N GLY A 249 2.33 -2.62 6.92
CA GLY A 249 2.83 -3.66 7.80
C GLY A 249 2.06 -4.95 7.54
N GLY A 250 2.75 -6.04 7.22
CA GLY A 250 2.19 -7.33 7.56
C GLY A 250 1.80 -7.26 9.03
N VAL A 251 0.62 -7.72 9.40
CA VAL A 251 0.40 -8.06 10.79
C VAL A 251 1.59 -8.94 11.13
N GLU A 252 2.41 -8.59 12.15
CA GLU A 252 3.04 -9.62 12.93
C GLU A 252 1.84 -10.42 13.48
N VAL A 253 1.39 -11.36 12.67
CA VAL A 253 0.55 -12.42 13.15
C VAL A 253 1.49 -13.08 14.13
N ALA A 254 1.31 -12.76 15.41
CA ALA A 254 1.87 -13.56 16.49
C ALA A 254 1.62 -14.97 16.02
N ALA A 255 2.68 -15.77 15.83
CA ALA A 255 2.65 -17.06 15.16
C ALA A 255 1.32 -17.74 15.50
N SER A 256 0.33 -17.47 14.66
CA SER A 256 -1.03 -17.93 14.90
C SER A 256 -0.88 -19.43 14.74
N SER A 257 -1.30 -20.16 15.75
CA SER A 257 -1.35 -21.60 15.83
C SER A 257 -2.25 -22.23 14.76
N VAL A 258 -2.34 -21.63 13.59
CA VAL A 258 -3.04 -22.17 12.43
C VAL A 258 -2.13 -23.24 11.84
N ILE A 259 -2.43 -24.47 12.21
CA ILE A 259 -1.75 -25.66 11.73
C ILE A 259 -2.34 -25.98 10.35
N GLY A 260 -1.49 -25.96 9.34
CA GLY A 260 -1.81 -26.48 8.02
C GLY A 260 -1.46 -27.95 7.93
N ILE A 261 -2.26 -28.72 7.22
CA ILE A 261 -2.00 -30.15 6.97
C ILE A 261 -1.23 -30.35 5.66
N ALA A 262 -0.59 -31.51 5.49
CA ALA A 262 -0.07 -31.91 4.20
C ALA A 262 -1.20 -32.18 3.21
N ALA A 263 -1.05 -31.74 1.96
CA ALA A 263 -2.08 -31.81 0.94
C ALA A 263 -1.51 -31.99 -0.47
N ASN A 264 -2.38 -32.35 -1.42
CA ASN A 264 -2.09 -32.27 -2.85
C ASN A 264 -2.96 -31.17 -3.48
N ALA A 265 -2.33 -30.17 -4.06
CA ALA A 265 -3.01 -29.06 -4.70
C ALA A 265 -2.96 -29.17 -6.23
N LYS A 266 -4.12 -29.11 -6.88
CA LYS A 266 -4.21 -28.83 -8.32
C LYS A 266 -4.16 -27.32 -8.50
N VAL A 267 -3.12 -26.84 -9.16
CA VAL A 267 -2.85 -25.42 -9.36
C VAL A 267 -3.01 -25.09 -10.84
N GLU A 268 -4.01 -24.30 -11.17
CA GLU A 268 -4.17 -23.74 -12.50
C GLU A 268 -3.36 -22.45 -12.61
N LEU A 269 -2.40 -22.44 -13.53
CA LEU A 269 -1.52 -21.32 -13.81
C LEU A 269 -1.21 -21.28 -15.31
N ASP A 270 -1.39 -20.13 -15.96
CA ASP A 270 -1.19 -19.92 -17.40
C ASP A 270 -1.98 -20.96 -18.26
N ARG A 271 -3.21 -21.29 -17.84
CA ARG A 271 -4.13 -22.25 -18.45
C ARG A 271 -3.65 -23.71 -18.43
N ALA A 272 -2.66 -24.00 -17.61
CA ALA A 272 -2.17 -25.35 -17.36
C ALA A 272 -2.47 -25.77 -15.91
N ILE A 273 -2.80 -27.03 -15.71
CA ILE A 273 -3.04 -27.61 -14.38
C ILE A 273 -1.79 -28.36 -13.94
N HIS A 274 -1.30 -28.04 -12.75
CA HIS A 274 -0.12 -28.65 -12.15
C HIS A 274 -0.51 -29.34 -10.83
N ASP A 275 0.00 -30.55 -10.62
CA ASP A 275 -0.09 -31.22 -9.33
C ASP A 275 1.06 -30.76 -8.42
N VAL A 276 0.75 -30.13 -7.31
CA VAL A 276 1.70 -29.51 -6.40
C VAL A 276 1.55 -30.11 -5.01
N PRO A 277 2.57 -30.82 -4.51
CA PRO A 277 2.57 -31.27 -3.12
C PRO A 277 2.74 -30.08 -2.18
N VAL A 278 1.92 -30.02 -1.14
CA VAL A 278 1.95 -29.01 -0.08
C VAL A 278 2.36 -29.70 1.20
N ALA A 279 3.47 -29.28 1.80
CA ALA A 279 3.91 -29.81 3.07
C ALA A 279 3.08 -29.24 4.24
N GLU A 280 3.12 -29.93 5.38
CA GLU A 280 2.50 -29.44 6.62
C GLU A 280 3.00 -28.01 6.95
N ASN A 281 2.08 -27.12 7.30
CA ASN A 281 2.36 -25.69 7.59
C ASN A 281 3.00 -24.88 6.46
N GLN A 282 3.12 -25.41 5.26
CA GLN A 282 3.63 -24.70 4.09
C GLN A 282 2.51 -23.83 3.49
N THR A 283 2.82 -22.56 3.17
CA THR A 283 1.87 -21.73 2.43
C THR A 283 1.73 -22.22 0.99
N LEU A 284 0.55 -22.04 0.41
CA LEU A 284 0.28 -22.45 -0.97
C LEU A 284 1.22 -21.77 -1.96
N LEU A 285 1.56 -20.50 -1.74
CA LEU A 285 2.55 -19.80 -2.56
C LEU A 285 3.92 -20.49 -2.53
N ASN A 286 4.40 -20.83 -1.32
CA ASN A 286 5.70 -21.48 -1.17
C ASN A 286 5.71 -22.89 -1.77
N ALA A 287 4.61 -23.63 -1.69
CA ALA A 287 4.48 -24.93 -2.34
C ALA A 287 4.58 -24.79 -3.88
N VAL A 288 3.84 -23.84 -4.45
CA VAL A 288 3.86 -23.56 -5.90
C VAL A 288 5.25 -23.13 -6.38
N LEU A 289 5.93 -22.27 -5.61
CA LEU A 289 7.31 -21.86 -5.91
C LEU A 289 8.30 -23.02 -5.80
N SER A 290 8.15 -23.89 -4.79
CA SER A 290 8.98 -25.08 -4.60
C SER A 290 8.81 -26.10 -5.73
N ALA A 291 7.63 -26.14 -6.36
CA ALA A 291 7.37 -26.95 -7.55
C ALA A 291 7.96 -26.33 -8.85
N GLY A 292 8.71 -25.22 -8.76
CA GLY A 292 9.34 -24.55 -9.90
C GLY A 292 8.39 -23.69 -10.73
N LEU A 293 7.15 -23.46 -10.25
CA LEU A 293 6.17 -22.62 -10.90
C LEU A 293 6.37 -21.14 -10.49
N THR A 294 5.91 -20.23 -11.33
CA THR A 294 6.10 -18.78 -11.13
C THR A 294 4.76 -18.03 -11.06
N PRO A 295 3.95 -18.23 -10.00
CA PRO A 295 2.69 -17.51 -9.87
C PRO A 295 2.93 -16.01 -9.62
N PRO A 296 1.92 -15.15 -9.78
CA PRO A 296 2.03 -13.75 -9.39
C PRO A 296 2.18 -13.65 -7.87
N PHE A 297 3.19 -12.91 -7.38
CA PHE A 297 3.34 -12.58 -5.97
C PHE A 297 4.25 -11.37 -5.76
N SER A 298 4.20 -10.76 -4.57
CA SER A 298 5.07 -9.65 -4.18
C SER A 298 5.38 -9.65 -2.67
N CYS A 299 4.56 -8.99 -1.83
CA CYS A 299 4.87 -8.70 -0.43
C CYS A 299 5.01 -9.92 0.48
N GLN A 300 4.35 -11.01 0.18
CA GLN A 300 4.24 -12.25 0.96
C GLN A 300 3.70 -12.05 2.41
N SER A 301 3.03 -10.92 2.67
CA SER A 301 2.51 -10.53 3.99
C SER A 301 1.00 -10.23 4.00
N GLY A 302 0.28 -10.60 2.94
CA GLY A 302 -1.18 -10.48 2.87
C GLY A 302 -1.72 -9.09 2.57
N VAL A 303 -0.87 -8.12 2.24
CA VAL A 303 -1.28 -6.71 2.11
C VAL A 303 -1.38 -6.20 0.66
N CYS A 304 -0.66 -6.80 -0.30
CA CYS A 304 -0.60 -6.26 -1.67
C CYS A 304 -1.58 -6.91 -2.65
N GLY A 305 -2.15 -8.08 -2.33
CA GLY A 305 -3.08 -8.79 -3.21
C GLY A 305 -2.48 -9.43 -4.47
N ALA A 306 -1.16 -9.29 -4.72
CA ALA A 306 -0.53 -9.83 -5.93
C ALA A 306 -0.63 -11.35 -6.05
N CYS A 307 -0.66 -12.06 -4.92
CA CYS A 307 -0.74 -13.53 -4.84
C CYS A 307 -2.19 -14.05 -4.75
N LYS A 308 -3.18 -13.23 -5.12
CA LYS A 308 -4.58 -13.64 -5.09
C LYS A 308 -4.81 -14.81 -6.04
N ALA A 309 -5.47 -15.85 -5.51
CA ALA A 309 -5.93 -17.02 -6.27
C ALA A 309 -7.37 -17.34 -5.90
N ARG A 310 -8.08 -18.05 -6.77
CA ARG A 310 -9.42 -18.56 -6.52
C ARG A 310 -9.32 -19.99 -5.96
N LEU A 311 -9.89 -20.21 -4.78
CA LEU A 311 -10.10 -21.56 -4.27
C LEU A 311 -11.30 -22.18 -4.97
N ILE A 312 -11.05 -23.26 -5.74
CA ILE A 312 -12.07 -23.97 -6.52
C ILE A 312 -12.61 -25.18 -5.73
N LYS A 313 -11.72 -25.91 -5.02
CA LYS A 313 -12.06 -27.09 -4.23
C LYS A 313 -11.22 -27.13 -2.96
N GLY A 314 -11.79 -27.68 -1.90
CA GLY A 314 -11.11 -27.90 -0.61
C GLY A 314 -11.26 -26.72 0.35
N GLN A 315 -10.44 -26.72 1.40
CA GLN A 315 -10.44 -25.71 2.46
C GLN A 315 -9.03 -25.24 2.75
N VAL A 316 -8.91 -23.96 3.10
CA VAL A 316 -7.64 -23.35 3.53
C VAL A 316 -7.86 -22.52 4.79
N HIS A 317 -6.81 -22.39 5.58
CA HIS A 317 -6.74 -21.39 6.63
C HIS A 317 -5.88 -20.22 6.15
N MET A 318 -6.47 -19.03 6.07
CA MET A 318 -5.78 -17.82 5.68
C MET A 318 -5.39 -17.00 6.92
N GLN A 319 -4.09 -16.84 7.16
CA GLN A 319 -3.54 -16.18 8.35
C GLN A 319 -3.76 -14.67 8.34
N ALA A 320 -3.65 -14.04 7.17
CA ALA A 320 -3.90 -12.61 6.95
C ALA A 320 -4.53 -12.38 5.58
N GLY A 321 -5.58 -11.59 5.54
CA GLY A 321 -6.36 -11.32 4.31
C GLY A 321 -6.59 -9.84 4.02
N MET A 322 -5.69 -8.95 4.45
CA MET A 322 -5.91 -7.50 4.41
C MET A 322 -6.11 -6.92 3.00
N ALA A 323 -5.62 -7.62 1.96
CA ALA A 323 -5.83 -7.26 0.57
C ALA A 323 -7.13 -7.80 -0.03
N LEU A 324 -7.96 -8.49 0.76
CA LEU A 324 -9.26 -9.02 0.34
C LEU A 324 -10.38 -8.33 1.11
N GLU A 325 -11.48 -8.09 0.42
CA GLU A 325 -12.75 -7.69 1.02
C GLU A 325 -13.58 -8.92 1.38
N ASP A 326 -14.58 -8.77 2.25
CA ASP A 326 -15.51 -9.85 2.60
C ASP A 326 -16.17 -10.45 1.36
N SER A 327 -16.45 -9.62 0.35
CA SER A 327 -17.00 -10.05 -0.94
C SER A 327 -16.02 -10.91 -1.76
N ASP A 328 -14.71 -10.69 -1.66
CA ASP A 328 -13.68 -11.53 -2.30
C ASP A 328 -13.63 -12.90 -1.63
N VAL A 329 -13.58 -12.89 -0.29
CA VAL A 329 -13.58 -14.14 0.50
C VAL A 329 -14.84 -14.95 0.26
N ALA A 330 -16.00 -14.29 0.20
CA ALA A 330 -17.29 -14.95 -0.10
C ALA A 330 -17.32 -15.58 -1.52
N ARG A 331 -16.56 -15.04 -2.47
CA ARG A 331 -16.37 -15.62 -3.81
C ARG A 331 -15.32 -16.73 -3.85
N GLY A 332 -14.65 -17.01 -2.74
CA GLY A 332 -13.58 -17.99 -2.64
C GLY A 332 -12.20 -17.47 -3.03
N ASP A 333 -11.98 -16.15 -3.07
CA ASP A 333 -10.65 -15.60 -3.29
C ASP A 333 -9.79 -15.77 -2.03
N ILE A 334 -8.55 -16.17 -2.22
CA ILE A 334 -7.55 -16.37 -1.16
C ILE A 334 -6.26 -15.64 -1.49
N LEU A 335 -5.45 -15.36 -0.48
CA LEU A 335 -4.06 -14.93 -0.65
C LEU A 335 -3.15 -16.12 -0.47
N SER A 336 -2.60 -16.66 -1.55
CA SER A 336 -1.80 -17.89 -1.52
C SER A 336 -0.58 -17.80 -0.62
N CYS A 337 -0.02 -16.60 -0.42
CA CYS A 337 1.11 -16.37 0.49
C CYS A 337 0.75 -16.43 1.97
N GLN A 338 -0.54 -16.40 2.31
CA GLN A 338 -1.07 -16.42 3.68
C GLN A 338 -1.97 -17.63 3.95
N SER A 339 -2.18 -18.47 2.95
CA SER A 339 -3.07 -19.63 3.04
C SER A 339 -2.26 -20.91 3.19
N VAL A 340 -2.63 -21.72 4.19
CA VAL A 340 -2.16 -23.10 4.40
C VAL A 340 -3.31 -24.07 4.17
N ALA A 341 -3.00 -25.30 3.79
CA ALA A 341 -4.02 -26.33 3.53
C ALA A 341 -4.79 -26.70 4.80
N ALA A 342 -6.12 -26.82 4.69
CA ALA A 342 -7.02 -27.31 5.73
C ALA A 342 -7.82 -28.56 5.27
N SER A 343 -7.59 -29.02 4.04
CA SER A 343 -8.05 -30.31 3.51
C SER A 343 -6.91 -30.96 2.71
N ASP A 344 -6.92 -32.27 2.60
CA ASP A 344 -5.91 -33.11 1.94
C ASP A 344 -5.87 -32.94 0.41
N GLU A 345 -6.97 -32.51 -0.19
CA GLU A 345 -7.08 -32.17 -1.60
C GLU A 345 -7.52 -30.72 -1.76
N LEU A 346 -6.80 -29.98 -2.61
CA LEU A 346 -7.09 -28.60 -2.95
C LEU A 346 -7.13 -28.39 -4.48
N SER A 347 -7.91 -27.44 -4.92
CA SER A 347 -7.79 -26.88 -6.27
C SER A 347 -7.84 -25.37 -6.20
N ILE A 348 -6.82 -24.71 -6.76
CA ILE A 348 -6.73 -23.26 -6.81
C ILE A 348 -6.41 -22.81 -8.24
N SER A 349 -6.88 -21.63 -8.62
CA SER A 349 -6.58 -21.01 -9.91
C SER A 349 -5.99 -19.61 -9.72
N PHE A 350 -4.86 -19.35 -10.37
CA PHE A 350 -4.29 -18.00 -10.51
C PHE A 350 -4.80 -17.32 -11.79
N ASP A 351 -5.47 -18.05 -12.67
CA ASP A 351 -6.05 -17.51 -13.89
C ASP A 351 -7.40 -16.83 -13.57
N LYS A 352 -7.64 -15.65 -14.16
CA LYS A 352 -8.86 -14.85 -13.99
C LYS A 352 -9.85 -15.09 -15.11
#